data_6748e522ec238a66a4a4acd6e0c9edcf
#
_entry.id   6748e522ec238a66a4a4acd6e0c9edcf
#
_cell.length_a   1.000
_cell.length_b   1.000
_cell.length_c   1.000
_cell.angle_alpha   90.00
_cell.angle_beta   90.00
_cell.angle_gamma   90.00
#
_symmetry.space_group_name_H-M   'P 1'
#
loop_
_entity.id
_entity.type
_entity.pdbx_description
1 polymer ?
#
loop_
_entity_poly.entity_id
_entity_poly.type
_entity_poly.pdbx_seq_one_letter_code
_entity_poly.pdbx_strand_id
1 'polypeptide(L)'
;MNRLVLFKSYLFLIISLTGCSTNLAKLSIVSTIPDLDLNNSLYDKIGTVTGEDRYPIFIIIPTGTPKIDRAITNTLIKNEIDFLTDVSIDKTGFWIPYIYGETKITVEGIGWRKPSNEKTPIRYNPKTGE
;
A
#
# COMPACT_ATOMS: atom_id res chain seq x y z
N MET A 1 19.25 42.07 12.08
CA MET A 1 18.19 41.04 11.96
C MET A 1 18.32 40.13 13.19
N ASN A 2 17.34 40.07 14.08
CA ASN A 2 17.48 39.45 15.41
C ASN A 2 17.65 37.93 15.30
N ARG A 3 18.75 37.41 15.87
CA ARG A 3 19.01 35.94 15.94
C ARG A 3 17.83 35.16 16.53
N LEU A 4 17.06 35.78 17.42
CA LEU A 4 15.87 35.20 18.03
C LEU A 4 14.71 34.98 17.02
N VAL A 5 14.56 35.87 16.04
CA VAL A 5 13.52 35.74 14.99
C VAL A 5 13.88 34.63 14.04
N LEU A 6 15.16 34.50 13.66
CA LEU A 6 15.65 33.39 12.81
C LEU A 6 15.50 32.05 13.52
N PHE A 7 15.78 31.98 14.82
CA PHE A 7 15.64 30.74 15.59
C PHE A 7 14.17 30.33 15.72
N LYS A 8 13.25 31.24 15.95
CA LYS A 8 11.80 30.97 15.98
C LYS A 8 11.26 30.56 14.63
N SER A 9 11.72 31.19 13.55
CA SER A 9 11.34 30.82 12.18
C SER A 9 11.83 29.43 11.81
N TYR A 10 13.06 29.07 12.18
CA TYR A 10 13.64 27.76 11.96
C TYR A 10 12.92 26.66 12.77
N LEU A 11 12.58 26.93 14.03
CA LEU A 11 11.81 26.02 14.88
C LEU A 11 10.40 25.80 14.34
N PHE A 12 9.74 26.83 13.82
CA PHE A 12 8.43 26.73 13.20
C PHE A 12 8.47 25.88 11.91
N LEU A 13 9.52 26.00 11.11
CA LEU A 13 9.74 25.22 9.91
C LEU A 13 9.90 23.72 10.21
N ILE A 14 10.62 23.36 11.29
CA ILE A 14 10.83 21.95 11.67
C ILE A 14 9.51 21.29 12.11
N ILE A 15 8.67 22.02 12.84
CA ILE A 15 7.37 21.49 13.34
C ILE A 15 6.39 21.24 12.19
N SER A 16 6.51 21.99 11.09
CA SER A 16 5.61 21.86 9.92
C SER A 16 5.88 20.61 9.06
N LEU A 17 6.97 19.88 9.29
CA LEU A 17 7.39 18.71 8.51
C LEU A 17 6.91 17.37 9.10
N THR A 18 6.07 17.38 10.13
CA THR A 18 5.56 16.13 10.73
C THR A 18 4.49 15.51 9.84
N GLY A 19 4.81 14.36 9.25
CA GLY A 19 3.85 13.50 8.57
C GLY A 19 2.95 12.77 9.58
N CYS A 20 1.70 12.51 9.19
CA CYS A 20 0.76 11.74 9.98
C CYS A 20 0.69 10.31 9.43
N SER A 21 0.80 9.31 10.32
CA SER A 21 0.58 7.90 9.99
C SER A 21 -0.57 7.35 10.81
N THR A 22 -1.47 6.61 10.16
CA THR A 22 -2.62 5.98 10.80
C THR A 22 -2.76 4.55 10.31
N ASN A 23 -2.81 3.59 11.23
CA ASN A 23 -3.16 2.22 10.90
C ASN A 23 -4.66 2.14 10.62
N LEU A 24 -5.03 1.65 9.43
CA LEU A 24 -6.42 1.57 8.99
C LEU A 24 -7.06 0.24 9.36
N ALA A 25 -6.31 -0.87 9.19
CA ALA A 25 -6.81 -2.21 9.43
C ALA A 25 -5.68 -3.21 9.64
N LYS A 26 -6.00 -4.30 10.38
CA LYS A 26 -5.22 -5.52 10.43
C LYS A 26 -6.13 -6.67 10.02
N LEU A 27 -5.69 -7.46 9.04
CA LEU A 27 -6.48 -8.53 8.44
C LEU A 27 -5.68 -9.83 8.51
N SER A 28 -6.37 -10.93 8.83
CA SER A 28 -5.71 -12.23 8.94
C SER A 28 -5.35 -12.80 7.57
N ILE A 29 -6.23 -12.65 6.57
CA ILE A 29 -6.01 -13.13 5.20
C ILE A 29 -6.60 -12.14 4.22
N VAL A 30 -5.88 -11.90 3.12
CA VAL A 30 -6.35 -11.11 1.98
C VAL A 30 -5.95 -11.80 0.68
N SER A 31 -6.93 -12.04 -0.20
CA SER A 31 -6.75 -12.63 -1.53
C SER A 31 -7.60 -11.90 -2.55
N THR A 32 -7.14 -11.88 -3.80
CA THR A 32 -7.96 -11.50 -4.96
C THR A 32 -8.51 -12.72 -5.71
N ILE A 33 -8.17 -13.93 -5.25
CA ILE A 33 -8.68 -15.19 -5.81
C ILE A 33 -10.00 -15.54 -5.08
N PRO A 34 -11.13 -15.66 -5.79
CA PRO A 34 -12.43 -15.85 -5.15
C PRO A 34 -12.55 -17.19 -4.40
N ASP A 35 -11.95 -18.26 -4.88
CA ASP A 35 -12.02 -19.60 -4.28
C ASP A 35 -10.64 -20.08 -3.83
N LEU A 36 -10.12 -19.45 -2.76
CA LEU A 36 -8.83 -19.84 -2.18
C LEU A 36 -8.98 -21.14 -1.37
N ASP A 37 -8.58 -22.26 -1.94
CA ASP A 37 -8.54 -23.56 -1.25
C ASP A 37 -7.26 -23.70 -0.43
N LEU A 38 -7.36 -23.42 0.87
CA LEU A 38 -6.27 -23.54 1.82
C LEU A 38 -6.02 -24.99 2.29
N ASN A 39 -6.99 -25.90 2.06
CA ASN A 39 -6.89 -27.26 2.60
C ASN A 39 -6.15 -28.22 1.68
N ASN A 40 -6.15 -27.97 0.37
CA ASN A 40 -5.70 -28.93 -0.63
C ASN A 40 -4.46 -28.48 -1.41
N SER A 41 -3.95 -27.30 -1.17
CA SER A 41 -2.81 -26.76 -1.90
C SER A 41 -1.63 -26.48 -0.99
N LEU A 42 -0.46 -26.98 -1.38
CA LEU A 42 0.81 -26.58 -0.79
C LEU A 42 1.14 -25.16 -1.28
N TYR A 43 1.25 -24.22 -0.37
CA TYR A 43 1.69 -22.86 -0.68
C TYR A 43 3.07 -22.62 -0.10
N ASP A 44 3.92 -22.03 -0.91
CA ASP A 44 5.25 -21.61 -0.49
C ASP A 44 5.20 -20.24 0.19
N LYS A 45 5.78 -20.16 1.38
CA LYS A 45 5.92 -18.91 2.10
C LYS A 45 7.05 -18.08 1.49
N ILE A 46 6.73 -16.91 0.94
CA ILE A 46 7.70 -16.00 0.34
C ILE A 46 8.36 -15.12 1.40
N GLY A 47 7.65 -14.78 2.46
CA GLY A 47 8.10 -13.90 3.53
C GLY A 47 7.34 -12.59 3.56
N THR A 48 7.88 -11.59 4.28
CA THR A 48 7.27 -10.26 4.38
C THR A 48 7.38 -9.53 3.06
N VAL A 49 6.24 -9.04 2.56
CA VAL A 49 6.13 -8.28 1.32
C VAL A 49 5.37 -6.98 1.58
N THR A 50 5.67 -5.97 0.78
CA THR A 50 5.07 -4.64 0.90
C THR A 50 4.66 -4.11 -0.46
N GLY A 51 3.51 -3.46 -0.50
CA GLY A 51 3.06 -2.70 -1.66
C GLY A 51 2.35 -1.43 -1.25
N GLU A 52 2.22 -0.52 -2.18
CA GLU A 52 1.64 0.80 -1.90
C GLU A 52 0.82 1.33 -3.08
N ASP A 53 -0.12 2.21 -2.74
CA ASP A 53 -0.83 3.06 -3.68
C ASP A 53 -0.70 4.51 -3.20
N ARG A 54 -0.13 5.38 -4.05
CA ARG A 54 0.21 6.75 -3.68
C ARG A 54 -0.35 7.78 -4.65
N TYR A 55 -0.71 8.94 -4.10
CA TYR A 55 -1.15 10.08 -4.89
C TYR A 55 -0.50 11.37 -4.40
N PRO A 56 0.13 12.13 -5.30
CA PRO A 56 0.64 13.44 -4.99
C PRO A 56 -0.48 14.47 -4.86
N ILE A 57 -0.22 15.48 -4.03
CA ILE A 57 -1.07 16.66 -3.84
C ILE A 57 -0.25 17.87 -4.31
N PHE A 58 -0.71 18.54 -5.38
CA PHE A 58 -0.06 19.74 -5.90
C PHE A 58 -0.77 20.98 -5.39
N ILE A 59 -0.03 21.86 -4.70
CA ILE A 59 -0.54 23.10 -4.10
C ILE A 59 -1.63 22.77 -3.05
N ILE A 60 -2.89 22.68 -3.47
CA ILE A 60 -4.06 22.30 -2.65
C ILE A 60 -4.97 21.30 -3.38
N ILE A 61 -4.59 20.87 -4.58
CA ILE A 61 -5.40 20.00 -5.43
C ILE A 61 -4.87 18.58 -5.33
N PRO A 62 -5.61 17.62 -4.73
CA PRO A 62 -5.26 16.21 -4.76
C PRO A 62 -5.45 15.66 -6.19
N THR A 63 -4.47 14.94 -6.71
CA THR A 63 -4.56 14.32 -8.05
C THR A 63 -5.36 13.03 -8.05
N GLY A 64 -5.71 12.52 -6.85
CA GLY A 64 -6.51 11.32 -6.68
C GLY A 64 -6.60 10.91 -5.22
N THR A 65 -7.24 9.77 -4.99
CA THR A 65 -7.36 9.17 -3.66
C THR A 65 -6.73 7.77 -3.69
N PRO A 66 -5.78 7.45 -2.82
CA PRO A 66 -5.24 6.11 -2.75
C PRO A 66 -6.32 5.14 -2.27
N LYS A 67 -6.34 3.94 -2.86
CA LYS A 67 -7.33 2.91 -2.59
C LYS A 67 -6.67 1.67 -1.99
N ILE A 68 -7.33 1.07 -0.99
CA ILE A 68 -6.84 -0.13 -0.31
C ILE A 68 -6.76 -1.32 -1.28
N ASP A 69 -7.81 -1.55 -2.06
CA ASP A 69 -7.88 -2.61 -3.06
C ASP A 69 -6.74 -2.53 -4.08
N ARG A 70 -6.40 -1.32 -4.52
CA ARG A 70 -5.28 -1.11 -5.44
C ARG A 70 -3.93 -1.34 -4.78
N ALA A 71 -3.75 -0.91 -3.54
CA ALA A 71 -2.54 -1.18 -2.77
C ALA A 71 -2.34 -2.69 -2.56
N ILE A 72 -3.42 -3.44 -2.24
CA ILE A 72 -3.41 -4.90 -2.14
C ILE A 72 -3.04 -5.54 -3.49
N THR A 73 -3.73 -5.18 -4.56
CA THR A 73 -3.48 -5.70 -5.91
C THR A 73 -2.04 -5.44 -6.35
N ASN A 74 -1.53 -4.24 -6.12
CA ASN A 74 -0.13 -3.89 -6.41
C ASN A 74 0.84 -4.77 -5.61
N THR A 75 0.53 -5.06 -4.33
CA THR A 75 1.36 -5.94 -3.50
C THR A 75 1.39 -7.36 -4.07
N LEU A 76 0.24 -7.92 -4.43
CA LEU A 76 0.14 -9.27 -4.98
C LEU A 76 0.87 -9.39 -6.33
N ILE A 77 0.62 -8.48 -7.26
CA ILE A 77 1.22 -8.51 -8.60
C ILE A 77 2.73 -8.28 -8.53
N LYS A 78 3.18 -7.26 -7.81
CA LYS A 78 4.61 -6.89 -7.74
C LYS A 78 5.47 -8.00 -7.15
N ASN A 79 4.93 -8.76 -6.20
CA ASN A 79 5.65 -9.83 -5.51
C ASN A 79 5.31 -11.22 -6.07
N GLU A 80 4.47 -11.31 -7.11
CA GLU A 80 4.03 -12.57 -7.74
C GLU A 80 3.46 -13.58 -6.72
N ILE A 81 2.61 -13.12 -5.82
CA ILE A 81 2.00 -13.90 -4.76
C ILE A 81 0.50 -14.02 -4.95
N ASP A 82 -0.08 -15.11 -4.43
CA ASP A 82 -1.50 -15.42 -4.59
C ASP A 82 -2.35 -14.84 -3.46
N PHE A 83 -1.82 -14.79 -2.24
CA PHE A 83 -2.50 -14.18 -1.10
C PHE A 83 -1.51 -13.71 -0.02
N LEU A 84 -2.04 -12.93 0.93
CA LEU A 84 -1.34 -12.38 2.08
C LEU A 84 -1.96 -12.87 3.38
N THR A 85 -1.13 -13.12 4.39
CA THR A 85 -1.55 -13.30 5.78
C THR A 85 -0.91 -12.24 6.69
N ASP A 86 -1.48 -12.04 7.88
CA ASP A 86 -1.01 -11.06 8.87
C ASP A 86 -0.84 -9.65 8.26
N VAL A 87 -1.87 -9.19 7.57
CA VAL A 87 -1.82 -7.96 6.78
C VAL A 87 -2.05 -6.74 7.65
N SER A 88 -1.12 -5.79 7.61
CA SER A 88 -1.29 -4.43 8.13
C SER A 88 -1.50 -3.44 6.99
N ILE A 89 -2.47 -2.57 7.16
CA ILE A 89 -2.80 -1.52 6.19
C ILE A 89 -2.65 -0.18 6.88
N ASP A 90 -1.69 0.61 6.40
CA ASP A 90 -1.35 1.90 6.97
C ASP A 90 -1.57 3.01 5.95
N LYS A 91 -2.16 4.11 6.42
CA LYS A 91 -2.28 5.34 5.65
C LYS A 91 -1.28 6.35 6.19
N THR A 92 -0.44 6.87 5.31
CA THR A 92 0.48 7.94 5.63
C THR A 92 0.24 9.12 4.70
N GLY A 93 0.50 10.30 5.19
CA GLY A 93 0.43 11.50 4.38
C GLY A 93 1.22 12.63 5.01
N PHE A 94 1.73 13.49 4.15
CA PHE A 94 2.30 14.77 4.56
C PHE A 94 1.86 15.84 3.56
N TRP A 95 1.86 17.08 4.01
CA TRP A 95 1.54 18.22 3.16
C TRP A 95 2.35 19.44 3.58
N ILE A 96 3.03 20.02 2.61
CA ILE A 96 3.72 21.29 2.75
C ILE A 96 2.83 22.33 2.08
N PRO A 97 2.24 23.29 2.85
CA PRO A 97 1.30 24.26 2.33
C PRO A 97 1.82 24.96 1.07
N TYR A 98 0.97 25.01 0.03
CA TYR A 98 1.21 25.67 -1.26
C TYR A 98 2.38 25.13 -2.10
N ILE A 99 3.03 24.04 -1.69
CA ILE A 99 4.17 23.45 -2.41
C ILE A 99 3.82 22.06 -2.90
N TYR A 100 3.77 21.08 -2.00
CA TYR A 100 3.61 19.68 -2.36
C TYR A 100 3.16 18.86 -1.15
N GLY A 101 2.40 17.82 -1.43
CA GLY A 101 2.06 16.79 -0.45
C GLY A 101 1.93 15.44 -1.12
N GLU A 102 1.83 14.40 -0.30
CA GLU A 102 1.58 13.04 -0.75
C GLU A 102 0.69 12.33 0.26
N THR A 103 -0.24 11.54 -0.25
CA THR A 103 -1.02 10.58 0.53
C THR A 103 -0.80 9.20 -0.07
N LYS A 104 -0.47 8.22 0.77
CA LYS A 104 -0.30 6.84 0.35
C LYS A 104 -0.96 5.86 1.32
N ILE A 105 -1.38 4.72 0.77
CA ILE A 105 -1.76 3.53 1.52
C ILE A 105 -0.66 2.50 1.30
N THR A 106 -0.13 1.95 2.39
CA THR A 106 0.86 0.88 2.39
C THR A 106 0.21 -0.39 2.93
N VAL A 107 0.42 -1.49 2.23
CA VAL A 107 0.00 -2.83 2.64
C VAL A 107 1.24 -3.64 2.90
N GLU A 108 1.35 -4.21 4.09
CA GLU A 108 2.44 -5.10 4.49
C GLU A 108 1.87 -6.41 5.03
N GLY A 109 2.46 -7.54 4.69
CA GLY A 109 2.00 -8.84 5.16
C GLY A 109 2.94 -9.96 4.74
N ILE A 110 2.60 -11.19 5.10
CA ILE A 110 3.34 -12.39 4.69
C ILE A 110 2.74 -12.90 3.40
N GLY A 111 3.54 -12.91 2.33
CA GLY A 111 3.15 -13.39 1.01
C GLY A 111 3.25 -14.90 0.89
N TRP A 112 2.29 -15.49 0.17
CA TRP A 112 2.20 -16.90 -0.14
C TRP A 112 1.96 -17.09 -1.63
N ARG A 113 2.59 -18.10 -2.21
CA ARG A 113 2.49 -18.41 -3.63
C ARG A 113 2.33 -19.90 -3.84
N LYS A 114 1.48 -20.28 -4.81
CA LYS A 114 1.35 -21.63 -5.27
C LYS A 114 2.62 -22.08 -6.04
N PRO A 115 3.15 -23.28 -5.83
CA PRO A 115 4.29 -23.79 -6.60
C PRO A 115 4.03 -23.70 -8.11
N SER A 116 5.05 -23.35 -8.89
CA SER A 116 4.91 -23.07 -10.33
C SER A 116 4.45 -24.25 -11.18
N ASN A 117 4.66 -25.48 -10.70
CA ASN A 117 4.20 -26.72 -11.34
C ASN A 117 2.68 -26.94 -11.24
N GLU A 118 1.98 -26.18 -10.41
CA GLU A 118 0.53 -26.28 -10.19
C GLU A 118 -0.24 -25.03 -10.68
N LYS A 119 0.44 -24.07 -11.26
CA LYS A 119 -0.19 -22.90 -11.87
C LYS A 119 -0.97 -23.30 -13.11
N THR A 120 -2.26 -23.53 -12.95
CA THR A 120 -3.17 -23.52 -14.11
C THR A 120 -3.17 -22.10 -14.68
N PRO A 121 -2.81 -21.90 -15.96
CA PRO A 121 -2.84 -20.57 -16.56
C PRO A 121 -4.26 -20.04 -16.46
N ILE A 122 -4.44 -18.89 -15.79
CA ILE A 122 -5.71 -18.18 -15.77
C ILE A 122 -5.98 -17.78 -17.23
N ARG A 123 -6.84 -18.52 -17.91
CA ARG A 123 -7.35 -18.13 -19.23
C ARG A 123 -8.31 -16.97 -19.02
N TYR A 124 -7.77 -15.76 -19.01
CA TYR A 124 -8.62 -14.60 -19.20
C TYR A 124 -9.29 -14.71 -20.56
N ASN A 125 -10.59 -14.89 -20.57
CA ASN A 125 -11.39 -14.87 -21.79
C ASN A 125 -11.96 -13.46 -21.98
N PRO A 126 -11.39 -12.63 -22.88
CA PRO A 126 -11.84 -11.26 -23.07
C PRO A 126 -13.25 -11.15 -23.69
N LYS A 127 -13.86 -12.26 -24.10
CA LYS A 127 -15.18 -12.27 -24.75
C LYS A 127 -16.36 -12.49 -23.81
N THR A 128 -16.15 -13.02 -22.62
CA THR A 128 -17.26 -13.33 -21.68
C THR A 128 -17.28 -12.46 -20.45
N GLY A 129 -16.22 -11.73 -20.14
CA GLY A 129 -16.14 -10.91 -18.94
C GLY A 129 -16.16 -11.71 -17.62
N GLU A 130 -16.05 -13.03 -17.69
CA GLU A 130 -15.97 -13.98 -16.55
C GLU A 130 -14.55 -14.55 -16.44
#